data_eead93ec8e16aea9bcb565641e96e0cc
#
_entry.id   eead93ec8e16aea9bcb565641e96e0cc
#
_cell.length_a   1.000
_cell.length_b   1.000
_cell.length_c   1.000
_cell.angle_alpha   90.00
_cell.angle_beta   90.00
_cell.angle_gamma   90.00
#
_symmetry.space_group_name_H-M   'P 1'
#
loop_
_entity.id
_entity.type
_entity.pdbx_description
1 polymer ?
#
loop_
_entity_poly.entity_id
_entity_poly.type
_entity_poly.pdbx_seq_one_letter_code
_entity_poly.pdbx_strand_id
1 'polypeptide(L)' 'MNDAELIEGCKAGKREALETIYRLFSRQMYGVCCRYVGEESALDVMHDGFIKVFSAIDQLHATDLHGFKSWVTRITVSYT' A
#
# COMPACT_ATOMS: atom_id res chain seq x y z
N MET A 1 -5.16 -14.86 9.32
CA MET A 1 -4.20 -13.80 9.71
C MET A 1 -5.00 -12.55 10.06
N ASN A 2 -4.83 -12.01 11.25
CA ASN A 2 -5.52 -10.79 11.63
C ASN A 2 -4.74 -9.56 11.15
N ASP A 3 -5.33 -8.37 11.32
CA ASP A 3 -4.72 -7.13 10.84
C ASP A 3 -3.33 -6.89 11.42
N ALA A 4 -3.16 -7.09 12.71
CA ALA A 4 -1.88 -6.87 13.37
C ALA A 4 -0.81 -7.83 12.87
N GLU A 5 -1.16 -9.10 12.69
CA GLU A 5 -0.23 -10.11 12.17
C GLU A 5 0.18 -9.78 10.73
N LEU A 6 -0.77 -9.32 9.92
CA LEU A 6 -0.51 -8.95 8.54
C LEU A 6 0.47 -7.77 8.46
N ILE A 7 0.23 -6.75 9.26
CA ILE A 7 1.09 -5.57 9.31
C ILE A 7 2.48 -5.94 9.82
N GLU A 8 2.56 -6.74 10.87
CA GLU A 8 3.84 -7.20 11.39
C GLU A 8 4.61 -8.03 10.37
N GLY A 9 3.89 -8.88 9.63
CA GLY A 9 4.51 -9.66 8.55
C GLY A 9 5.09 -8.77 7.47
N CYS A 10 4.39 -7.70 7.11
CA CYS A 10 4.89 -6.72 6.13
C CYS A 10 6.14 -6.02 6.65
N LYS A 11 6.15 -5.62 7.92
CA LYS A 11 7.32 -4.99 8.54
C LYS A 11 8.51 -5.93 8.57
N ALA A 12 8.26 -7.22 8.76
CA ALA A 12 9.30 -8.23 8.76
C ALA A 12 9.77 -8.62 7.36
N GLY A 13 9.14 -8.08 6.32
CA GLY A 13 9.48 -8.40 4.95
C GLY A 13 9.00 -9.76 4.48
N LYS A 14 8.02 -10.33 5.13
CA LYS A 14 7.49 -11.64 4.74
C LYS A 14 6.73 -11.50 3.42
N ARG A 15 7.13 -12.31 2.46
CA ARG A 15 6.57 -12.27 1.11
C ARG A 15 5.05 -12.47 1.10
N GLU A 16 4.56 -13.44 1.87
CA GLU A 16 3.12 -13.72 1.93
C GLU A 16 2.33 -12.52 2.42
N ALA A 17 2.85 -11.82 3.43
CA ALA A 17 2.19 -10.63 3.96
C ALA A 17 2.19 -9.50 2.95
N LEU A 18 3.29 -9.28 2.26
CA LEU A 18 3.40 -8.25 1.23
C LEU A 18 2.45 -8.53 0.06
N GLU A 19 2.38 -9.78 -0.38
CA GLU A 19 1.48 -10.18 -1.45
C GLU A 19 0.02 -10.00 -1.04
N THR A 20 -0.31 -10.32 0.22
CA THR A 20 -1.66 -10.16 0.73
C THR A 20 -2.07 -8.70 0.74
N ILE A 21 -1.19 -7.82 1.22
CA ILE A 21 -1.44 -6.38 1.24
C ILE A 21 -1.63 -5.86 -0.18
N TYR A 22 -0.78 -6.25 -1.10
CA TYR A 22 -0.91 -5.84 -2.49
C TYR A 22 -2.27 -6.25 -3.06
N ARG A 23 -2.65 -7.50 -2.82
CA ARG A 23 -3.93 -8.04 -3.32
C ARG A 23 -5.13 -7.31 -2.73
N LEU A 24 -5.06 -6.99 -1.43
CA LEU A 24 -6.17 -6.32 -0.75
C LEU A 24 -6.35 -4.88 -1.22
N PHE A 25 -5.28 -4.18 -1.50
CA PHE A 25 -5.34 -2.74 -1.75
C PHE A 25 -5.12 -2.33 -3.21
N SER A 26 -4.62 -3.22 -4.07
CA SER A 26 -4.27 -2.85 -5.44
C SER A 26 -5.44 -2.27 -6.23
N ARG A 27 -6.62 -2.89 -6.13
CA ARG A 27 -7.79 -2.44 -6.85
C ARG A 27 -8.21 -1.03 -6.44
N GLN A 28 -8.22 -0.78 -5.15
CA GLN A 28 -8.59 0.52 -4.60
C GLN A 28 -7.55 1.57 -4.95
N MET A 29 -6.28 1.23 -4.84
CA MET A 29 -5.20 2.15 -5.16
C MET A 29 -5.17 2.46 -6.65
N TYR A 30 -5.47 1.49 -7.49
CA TYR A 30 -5.58 1.73 -8.92
C TYR A 30 -6.67 2.77 -9.20
N GLY A 31 -7.83 2.65 -8.56
CA GLY A 31 -8.90 3.61 -8.71
C GLY A 31 -8.49 5.02 -8.29
N VAL A 32 -7.77 5.13 -7.18
CA VAL A 32 -7.26 6.42 -6.71
C VAL A 32 -6.26 7.00 -7.71
N CYS A 33 -5.35 6.19 -8.20
CA CYS A 33 -4.34 6.63 -9.17
C CYS A 33 -4.99 7.10 -10.47
N CYS A 34 -6.03 6.41 -10.94
CA CYS A 34 -6.77 6.82 -12.14
C CYS A 34 -7.35 8.22 -12.01
N ARG A 35 -7.80 8.59 -10.83
CA ARG A 35 -8.34 9.93 -10.60
C ARG A 35 -7.28 11.02 -10.68
N TYR A 36 -6.04 10.70 -10.28
CA TYR A 36 -4.98 11.70 -10.20
C TYR A 36 -4.14 11.80 -11.46
N VAL A 37 -3.90 10.68 -12.15
CA VAL A 37 -2.97 10.67 -13.29
C VAL A 37 -3.56 10.07 -14.56
N GLY A 38 -4.81 9.60 -14.53
CA GLY A 38 -5.46 8.95 -15.67
C GLY A 38 -5.07 7.49 -15.80
N GLU A 39 -5.84 6.75 -16.60
CA GLU A 39 -5.68 5.30 -16.75
C GLU A 39 -4.32 4.89 -17.31
N GLU A 40 -3.77 5.69 -18.22
CA GLU A 40 -2.50 5.33 -18.87
C GLU A 40 -1.34 5.24 -17.89
N SER A 41 -1.31 6.12 -16.90
CA SER A 41 -0.21 6.17 -15.94
C SER A 41 -0.56 5.51 -14.61
N ALA A 42 -1.82 5.17 -14.38
CA ALA A 42 -2.30 4.71 -13.07
C ALA A 42 -1.57 3.47 -12.59
N LEU A 43 -1.34 2.50 -13.47
CA LEU A 43 -0.70 1.25 -13.07
C LEU A 43 0.75 1.48 -12.64
N ASP A 44 1.48 2.29 -13.39
CA ASP A 44 2.87 2.61 -13.05
C ASP A 44 2.96 3.38 -11.73
N VAL A 45 2.09 4.36 -11.54
CA VAL A 45 2.05 5.14 -10.30
C VAL A 45 1.68 4.26 -9.12
N MET A 46 0.72 3.36 -9.31
CA MET A 46 0.33 2.42 -8.26
C MET A 46 1.50 1.51 -7.86
N HIS A 47 2.21 0.95 -8.83
CA HIS A 47 3.36 0.10 -8.56
C HIS A 47 4.46 0.86 -7.81
N ASP A 48 4.77 2.07 -8.27
CA ASP A 48 5.76 2.92 -7.61
C ASP A 48 5.32 3.25 -6.18
N GLY A 49 4.03 3.52 -5.99
CA GLY A 49 3.47 3.78 -4.67
C GLY A 49 3.63 2.61 -3.73
N PHE A 50 3.38 1.38 -4.19
CA PHE A 50 3.56 0.19 -3.38
C PHE A 50 5.03 -0.06 -3.04
N ILE A 51 5.94 0.18 -3.98
CA ILE A 51 7.37 0.08 -3.71
C ILE A 51 7.76 1.04 -2.59
N LYS A 52 7.28 2.27 -2.65
CA LYS A 52 7.52 3.25 -1.59
C LYS A 52 6.93 2.83 -0.25
N VAL A 53 5.70 2.31 -0.28
CA VAL A 53 5.03 1.82 0.92
C VAL A 53 5.86 0.73 1.58
N PHE A 54 6.31 -0.25 0.80
CA PHE A 54 7.07 -1.37 1.35
C PHE A 54 8.45 -0.93 1.83
N SER A 55 9.06 0.06 1.18
CA SER A 55 10.34 0.60 1.61
C SER A 55 10.22 1.39 2.91
N ALA A 56 9.07 2.01 3.15
CA ALA A 56 8.84 2.84 4.33
C ALA A 56 8.03 2.12 5.41
N ILE A 57 7.79 0.83 5.27
CA ILE A 57 6.90 0.08 6.15
C ILE A 57 7.38 0.11 7.61
N ASP A 58 8.68 0.23 7.83
CA ASP A 58 9.25 0.31 9.17
C ASP A 58 8.81 1.56 9.94
N GLN A 59 8.38 2.59 9.22
CA GLN A 59 7.93 3.85 9.82
C GLN A 59 6.45 3.82 10.19
N LEU A 60 5.76 2.74 9.84
CA LEU A 60 4.34 2.60 10.11
C LEU A 60 4.10 2.31 11.58
N HIS A 61 3.23 3.09 12.20
CA HIS A 61 2.82 2.91 13.58
C HIS A 61 1.41 2.36 13.73
N ALA A 62 0.70 2.18 12.62
CA ALA A 62 -0.65 1.64 12.64
C ALA A 62 -0.65 0.16 13.02
N THR A 63 -1.70 -0.26 13.73
CA THR A 63 -1.86 -1.65 14.15
C THR A 63 -3.09 -2.31 13.54
N ASP A 64 -3.83 -1.57 12.72
CA ASP A 64 -5.02 -2.09 12.03
C ASP A 64 -5.00 -1.68 10.56
N LEU A 65 -5.85 -2.35 9.76
CA LEU A 65 -5.88 -2.11 8.32
C LEU A 65 -6.47 -0.75 7.96
N HIS A 66 -7.31 -0.18 8.80
CA HIS A 66 -7.88 1.14 8.53
C HIS A 66 -6.78 2.21 8.55
N GLY A 67 -5.96 2.23 9.59
CA GLY A 67 -4.84 3.15 9.68
C GLY A 67 -3.81 2.88 8.59
N PHE A 68 -3.56 1.60 8.29
CA PHE A 68 -2.67 1.19 7.23
C PHE A 68 -3.14 1.73 5.87
N LYS A 69 -4.43 1.56 5.58
CA LYS A 69 -5.02 2.03 4.33
C LYS A 69 -4.87 3.55 4.15
N SER A 70 -5.11 4.31 5.21
CA SER A 70 -4.94 5.76 5.17
C SER A 70 -3.50 6.14 4.88
N TRP A 71 -2.56 5.45 5.50
CA TRP A 71 -1.14 5.69 5.31
C TRP A 71 -0.70 5.36 3.88
N VAL A 72 -1.15 4.20 3.36
CA VAL A 72 -0.85 3.78 1.99
C VAL A 72 -1.38 4.80 0.98
N THR A 73 -2.63 5.22 1.16
CA THR A 73 -3.24 6.21 0.27
C THR A 73 -2.45 7.51 0.28
N ARG A 74 -2.06 7.97 1.45
CA ARG A 74 -1.30 9.21 1.59
C ARG A 74 0.06 9.14 0.88
N ILE A 75 0.78 8.04 1.05
CA ILE A 75 2.07 7.86 0.40
C ILE A 75 1.92 7.78 -1.11
N THR A 76 0.95 7.01 -1.59
CA THR A 76 0.73 6.83 -3.02
C THR A 76 0.35 8.15 -3.68
N VAL A 77 -0.55 8.91 -3.06
CA VAL A 77 -1.01 10.18 -3.62
C VAL A 77 0.08 11.25 -3.55
N SER A 78 0.82 11.31 -2.45
CA SER A 78 1.87 12.33 -2.29
C SER A 78 3.01 12.14 -3.28
N TYR A 79 3.14 10.95 -3.84
CA TYR A 79 4.18 10.65 -4.80
C TYR A 79 3.91 11.21 -6.19
N THR A 80 2.67 11.50 -6.48
CA THR A 80 2.29 12.08 -7.77
C THR A 80 2.32 13.61 -7.72
#